data_6dc2811e1aa7c84e8a1a1a12ae98cb76
#
_entry.id   6dc2811e1aa7c84e8a1a1a12ae98cb76
#
_cell.length_a   1.000
_cell.length_b   1.000
_cell.length_c   1.000
_cell.angle_alpha   90.00
_cell.angle_beta   90.00
_cell.angle_gamma   90.00
#
_symmetry.space_group_name_H-M   'P 1'
#
loop_
_entity.id
_entity.type
_entity.pdbx_description
1 polymer ?
#
loop_
_entity_poly.entity_id
_entity_poly.type
_entity_poly.pdbx_seq_one_letter_code
_entity_poly.pdbx_strand_id
1 'polypeptide(L)'
;MNKMDKEILVVIPWLPSAAQGRELVYAVEGWRRHFKEQHRIVVVGEGVSGRVPKGVTAIESKRVPAKEGMWRQHLDYVSCFRKVHAVFPDSTGFIFVADDCYAVNDFDITDVRFLKQHADSFCGVEITPNGWLHDKWRTANALRDGGYPQRNMTTHLPQWYDWDKWEAIVERYDMANVSYTIEDLYYNIYYPDRVFFQVTESDNLKFGLYEDNIPAERIRKVMKRKIWLTNSPIGWTDALNTVLREYYFTGTK
;
A
#
# COMPACT_ATOMS: atom_id res chain seq x y z
N MET A 1 23.93 17.67 -19.03
CA MET A 1 22.78 17.90 -18.13
C MET A 1 22.74 16.72 -17.17
N ASN A 2 23.13 16.96 -15.93
CA ASN A 2 23.02 15.96 -14.87
C ASN A 2 21.54 15.59 -14.73
N LYS A 3 21.20 14.30 -14.94
CA LYS A 3 19.94 13.75 -14.41
C LYS A 3 19.99 14.01 -12.89
N MET A 4 19.35 15.07 -12.45
CA MET A 4 18.96 15.15 -11.03
C MET A 4 18.15 13.89 -10.80
N ASP A 5 18.63 13.00 -9.95
CA ASP A 5 17.87 11.82 -9.54
C ASP A 5 16.54 12.35 -9.02
N LYS A 6 15.47 12.07 -9.79
CA LYS A 6 14.14 12.55 -9.41
C LYS A 6 13.78 11.88 -8.09
N GLU A 7 13.51 12.70 -7.09
CA GLU A 7 13.12 12.25 -5.75
C GLU A 7 11.95 11.28 -5.84
N ILE A 8 12.07 10.12 -5.20
CA ILE A 8 11.04 9.08 -5.21
C ILE A 8 9.91 9.51 -4.26
N LEU A 9 8.67 9.49 -4.74
CA LEU A 9 7.51 9.75 -3.89
C LEU A 9 7.04 8.45 -3.22
N VAL A 10 6.96 8.47 -1.89
CA VAL A 10 6.32 7.42 -1.07
C VAL A 10 4.98 7.97 -0.62
N VAL A 11 3.89 7.43 -1.14
CA VAL A 11 2.53 7.92 -0.93
C VAL A 11 1.79 7.01 0.02
N ILE A 12 1.35 7.58 1.14
CA ILE A 12 0.59 6.90 2.19
C ILE A 12 -0.81 7.54 2.25
N PRO A 13 -1.84 6.92 1.66
CA PRO A 13 -3.22 7.33 1.93
C PRO A 13 -3.54 7.08 3.40
N TRP A 14 -4.07 8.08 4.09
CA TRP A 14 -4.35 7.98 5.51
C TRP A 14 -5.64 8.68 5.90
N LEU A 15 -6.42 8.02 6.76
CA LEU A 15 -7.65 8.56 7.31
C LEU A 15 -7.57 8.59 8.84
N PRO A 16 -7.26 9.73 9.46
CA PRO A 16 -7.11 9.85 10.91
C PRO A 16 -8.28 9.33 11.74
N SER A 17 -9.50 9.40 11.21
CA SER A 17 -10.72 8.90 11.88
C SER A 17 -10.87 7.38 11.86
N ALA A 18 -10.12 6.67 11.02
CA ALA A 18 -10.12 5.21 10.93
C ALA A 18 -8.81 4.58 11.42
N ALA A 19 -7.76 5.39 11.58
CA ALA A 19 -6.44 4.94 12.01
C ALA A 19 -6.46 4.39 13.43
N GLN A 20 -5.64 3.38 13.66
CA GLN A 20 -5.46 2.78 14.97
C GLN A 20 -4.13 3.22 15.57
N GLY A 21 -4.20 3.90 16.72
CA GLY A 21 -3.03 4.27 17.49
C GLY A 21 -1.98 5.09 16.72
N ARG A 22 -0.76 4.56 16.62
CA ARG A 22 0.42 5.21 16.04
C ARG A 22 0.88 4.61 14.71
N GLU A 23 0.05 3.87 14.01
CA GLU A 23 0.38 3.16 12.77
C GLU A 23 1.15 4.05 11.77
N LEU A 24 0.59 5.19 11.38
CA LEU A 24 1.26 6.13 10.49
C LEU A 24 2.66 6.54 10.98
N VAL A 25 2.82 6.77 12.28
CA VAL A 25 4.12 7.19 12.83
C VAL A 25 5.17 6.10 12.63
N TYR A 26 4.82 4.85 12.86
CA TYR A 26 5.74 3.72 12.66
C TYR A 26 5.99 3.44 11.18
N ALA A 27 4.99 3.56 10.32
CA ALA A 27 5.17 3.45 8.88
C ALA A 27 6.17 4.50 8.37
N VAL A 28 5.98 5.78 8.72
CA VAL A 28 6.88 6.87 8.36
C VAL A 28 8.30 6.64 8.87
N GLU A 29 8.47 6.23 10.14
CA GLU A 29 9.80 5.96 10.72
C GLU A 29 10.47 4.76 10.04
N GLY A 30 9.71 3.74 9.66
CA GLY A 30 10.22 2.61 8.89
C GLY A 30 10.83 3.04 7.56
N TRP A 31 10.10 3.83 6.79
CA TRP A 31 10.59 4.37 5.52
C TRP A 31 11.84 5.22 5.68
N ARG A 32 11.88 6.13 6.64
CA ARG A 32 13.02 7.00 6.92
C ARG A 32 14.29 6.24 7.28
N ARG A 33 14.15 5.13 7.99
CA ARG A 33 15.32 4.37 8.49
C ARG A 33 15.84 3.35 7.51
N HIS A 34 14.95 2.76 6.74
CA HIS A 34 15.26 1.52 6.03
C HIS A 34 15.26 1.64 4.51
N PHE A 35 14.59 2.64 3.94
CA PHE A 35 14.64 2.86 2.50
C PHE A 35 15.91 3.62 2.11
N LYS A 36 16.72 3.04 1.22
CA LYS A 36 18.09 3.53 0.95
C LYS A 36 18.16 4.69 -0.03
N GLU A 37 17.11 4.91 -0.83
CA GLU A 37 17.11 5.97 -1.81
C GLU A 37 16.59 7.30 -1.25
N GLN A 38 16.99 8.39 -1.89
CA GLN A 38 16.43 9.69 -1.60
C GLN A 38 14.95 9.71 -1.95
N HIS A 39 14.10 10.03 -0.98
CA HIS A 39 12.66 9.97 -1.13
C HIS A 39 11.95 11.06 -0.34
N ARG A 40 10.71 11.33 -0.76
CA ARG A 40 9.77 12.18 -0.06
C ARG A 40 8.56 11.38 0.38
N ILE A 41 8.24 11.44 1.66
CA ILE A 41 7.03 10.82 2.20
C ILE A 41 5.88 11.83 2.09
N VAL A 42 4.81 11.41 1.44
CA VAL A 42 3.58 12.17 1.23
C VAL A 42 2.44 11.41 1.89
N VAL A 43 1.79 12.03 2.86
CA VAL A 43 0.56 11.51 3.46
C VAL A 43 -0.62 12.28 2.89
N VAL A 44 -1.59 11.56 2.35
CA VAL A 44 -2.74 12.16 1.65
C VAL A 44 -4.06 11.58 2.17
N GLY A 45 -5.03 12.44 2.44
CA GLY A 45 -6.37 12.04 2.91
C GLY A 45 -7.13 13.16 3.58
N GLU A 46 -8.27 12.86 4.16
CA GLU A 46 -9.12 13.85 4.83
C GLU A 46 -8.67 14.07 6.28
N GLY A 47 -8.41 15.32 6.63
CA GLY A 47 -8.02 15.73 7.99
C GLY A 47 -6.56 15.43 8.34
N VAL A 48 -5.68 15.31 7.35
CA VAL A 48 -4.25 14.99 7.57
C VAL A 48 -3.42 16.21 8.00
N SER A 49 -3.87 17.43 7.70
CA SER A 49 -3.15 18.67 8.02
C SER A 49 -2.89 18.82 9.52
N GLY A 50 -1.63 19.08 9.87
CA GLY A 50 -1.19 19.22 11.25
C GLY A 50 -1.13 17.92 12.08
N ARG A 51 -1.44 16.76 11.48
CA ARG A 51 -1.46 15.46 12.17
C ARG A 51 -0.37 14.49 11.72
N VAL A 52 0.37 14.83 10.67
CA VAL A 52 1.46 14.01 10.15
C VAL A 52 2.77 14.25 10.90
N PRO A 53 3.70 13.29 10.94
CA PRO A 53 5.02 13.49 11.54
C PRO A 53 5.80 14.64 10.88
N LYS A 54 6.65 15.31 11.66
CA LYS A 54 7.48 16.43 11.16
C LYS A 54 8.30 15.99 9.94
N GLY A 55 8.34 16.84 8.90
CA GLY A 55 9.10 16.57 7.66
C GLY A 55 8.38 15.65 6.67
N VAL A 56 7.13 15.32 6.92
CA VAL A 56 6.23 14.63 5.98
C VAL A 56 5.39 15.68 5.26
N THR A 57 5.18 15.52 3.97
CA THR A 57 4.25 16.36 3.20
C THR A 57 2.83 15.90 3.43
N ALA A 58 1.96 16.77 3.93
CA ALA A 58 0.53 16.50 4.08
C ALA A 58 -0.27 17.08 2.90
N ILE A 59 -1.14 16.30 2.29
CA ILE A 59 -2.04 16.75 1.22
C ILE A 59 -3.49 16.42 1.61
N GLU A 60 -4.30 17.45 1.77
CA GLU A 60 -5.72 17.26 2.05
C GLU A 60 -6.46 16.70 0.83
N SER A 61 -7.20 15.63 1.05
CA SER A 61 -8.10 15.04 0.06
C SER A 61 -9.39 14.62 0.74
N LYS A 62 -10.48 15.32 0.43
CA LYS A 62 -11.80 14.93 0.96
C LYS A 62 -12.17 13.54 0.48
N ARG A 63 -12.80 12.79 1.36
CA ARG A 63 -13.36 11.49 0.99
C ARG A 63 -14.42 11.64 -0.09
N VAL A 64 -14.41 10.71 -1.04
CA VAL A 64 -15.50 10.64 -2.03
C VAL A 64 -16.79 10.14 -1.36
N PRO A 65 -17.97 10.49 -1.90
CA PRO A 65 -19.23 9.93 -1.42
C PRO A 65 -19.24 8.40 -1.51
N ALA A 66 -19.79 7.74 -0.50
CA ALA A 66 -19.99 6.30 -0.56
C ALA A 66 -20.97 5.97 -1.69
N LYS A 67 -20.69 4.90 -2.43
CA LYS A 67 -21.54 4.39 -3.51
C LYS A 67 -21.92 2.94 -3.19
N GLU A 68 -23.16 2.59 -3.47
CA GLU A 68 -23.66 1.22 -3.26
C GLU A 68 -22.85 0.20 -4.07
N GLY A 69 -22.53 -0.94 -3.48
CA GLY A 69 -21.76 -2.00 -4.12
C GLY A 69 -20.31 -1.67 -4.43
N MET A 70 -19.74 -0.62 -3.81
CA MET A 70 -18.36 -0.18 -4.03
C MET A 70 -17.60 -0.04 -2.72
N TRP A 71 -16.33 -0.44 -2.72
CA TRP A 71 -15.43 -0.19 -1.60
C TRP A 71 -14.91 1.24 -1.66
N ARG A 72 -15.44 2.10 -0.78
CA ARG A 72 -15.14 3.54 -0.79
C ARG A 72 -13.65 3.85 -0.78
N GLN A 73 -12.85 3.04 -0.10
CA GLN A 73 -11.40 3.25 0.02
C GLN A 73 -10.70 3.23 -1.35
N HIS A 74 -11.10 2.37 -2.29
CA HIS A 74 -10.53 2.36 -3.63
C HIS A 74 -10.86 3.64 -4.42
N LEU A 75 -12.06 4.19 -4.24
CA LEU A 75 -12.41 5.49 -4.82
C LEU A 75 -11.61 6.64 -4.16
N ASP A 76 -11.44 6.58 -2.84
CA ASP A 76 -10.61 7.54 -2.10
C ASP A 76 -9.15 7.50 -2.60
N TYR A 77 -8.57 6.32 -2.89
CA TYR A 77 -7.21 6.18 -3.42
C TYR A 77 -7.04 6.91 -4.76
N VAL A 78 -8.00 6.77 -5.68
CA VAL A 78 -7.95 7.49 -6.97
C VAL A 78 -7.92 9.00 -6.75
N SER A 79 -8.80 9.52 -5.88
CA SER A 79 -8.82 10.94 -5.52
C SER A 79 -7.51 11.39 -4.88
N CYS A 80 -6.99 10.61 -3.93
CA CYS A 80 -5.75 10.90 -3.23
C CYS A 80 -4.54 10.97 -4.19
N PHE A 81 -4.39 9.96 -5.06
CA PHE A 81 -3.24 9.90 -5.96
C PHE A 81 -3.28 11.02 -7.01
N ARG A 82 -4.45 11.36 -7.56
CA ARG A 82 -4.61 12.53 -8.44
C ARG A 82 -4.20 13.84 -7.75
N LYS A 83 -4.52 14.00 -6.48
CA LYS A 83 -4.07 15.15 -5.69
C LYS A 83 -2.55 15.19 -5.52
N VAL A 84 -1.93 14.04 -5.28
CA VAL A 84 -0.47 13.93 -5.19
C VAL A 84 0.16 14.30 -6.54
N HIS A 85 -0.34 13.75 -7.66
CA HIS A 85 0.17 14.07 -9.00
C HIS A 85 0.04 15.55 -9.34
N ALA A 86 -1.08 16.18 -8.97
CA ALA A 86 -1.26 17.62 -9.18
C ALA A 86 -0.26 18.50 -8.39
N VAL A 87 0.22 18.03 -7.24
CA VAL A 87 1.26 18.71 -6.44
C VAL A 87 2.67 18.42 -6.95
N PHE A 88 2.90 17.23 -7.51
CA PHE A 88 4.21 16.76 -8.00
C PHE A 88 4.15 16.32 -9.48
N PRO A 89 3.80 17.23 -10.41
CA PRO A 89 3.55 16.87 -11.81
C PRO A 89 4.81 16.37 -12.56
N ASP A 90 6.01 16.74 -12.08
CA ASP A 90 7.28 16.33 -12.69
C ASP A 90 7.76 14.95 -12.22
N SER A 91 7.11 14.31 -11.26
CA SER A 91 7.45 12.97 -10.83
C SER A 91 7.06 11.93 -11.89
N THR A 92 7.89 10.89 -12.07
CA THR A 92 7.62 9.84 -13.07
C THR A 92 6.67 8.77 -12.56
N GLY A 93 6.53 8.68 -11.23
CA GLY A 93 5.72 7.67 -10.57
C GLY A 93 5.81 7.80 -9.06
N PHE A 94 5.22 6.86 -8.37
CA PHE A 94 5.17 6.84 -6.91
C PHE A 94 5.16 5.41 -6.36
N ILE A 95 5.55 5.29 -5.11
CA ILE A 95 5.38 4.07 -4.32
C ILE A 95 4.10 4.23 -3.49
N PHE A 96 3.13 3.37 -3.70
CA PHE A 96 1.99 3.24 -2.81
C PHE A 96 2.31 2.31 -1.65
N VAL A 97 2.02 2.73 -0.45
CA VAL A 97 2.13 1.92 0.77
C VAL A 97 0.99 2.27 1.73
N ALA A 98 0.45 1.27 2.40
CA ALA A 98 -0.56 1.45 3.44
C ALA A 98 0.08 1.93 4.76
N ASP A 99 -0.68 2.62 5.59
CA ASP A 99 -0.25 3.15 6.89
C ASP A 99 0.00 2.07 7.96
N ASP A 100 -0.45 0.85 7.70
CA ASP A 100 -0.25 -0.36 8.49
C ASP A 100 0.89 -1.27 7.95
N CYS A 101 1.79 -0.72 7.14
CA CYS A 101 2.96 -1.41 6.60
C CYS A 101 4.26 -0.79 7.12
N TYR A 102 5.00 -1.54 7.95
CA TYR A 102 6.18 -1.07 8.67
C TYR A 102 7.44 -1.72 8.13
N ALA A 103 8.39 -0.92 7.62
CA ALA A 103 9.70 -1.43 7.25
C ALA A 103 10.56 -1.63 8.50
N VAL A 104 11.01 -2.85 8.74
CA VAL A 104 11.80 -3.23 9.93
C VAL A 104 13.22 -3.70 9.59
N ASN A 105 13.57 -3.80 8.32
CA ASN A 105 14.93 -4.01 7.82
C ASN A 105 15.14 -3.21 6.55
N ASP A 106 16.42 -3.02 6.19
CA ASP A 106 16.85 -2.26 5.03
C ASP A 106 16.34 -2.86 3.73
N PHE A 107 15.95 -1.99 2.81
CA PHE A 107 15.47 -2.33 1.47
C PHE A 107 15.75 -1.17 0.50
N ASP A 108 15.63 -1.45 -0.78
CA ASP A 108 15.86 -0.51 -1.85
C ASP A 108 14.73 -0.49 -2.89
N ILE A 109 14.85 0.31 -3.94
CA ILE A 109 13.84 0.43 -4.97
C ILE A 109 13.63 -0.87 -5.74
N THR A 110 14.62 -1.76 -5.78
CA THR A 110 14.47 -3.05 -6.46
C THR A 110 13.54 -3.97 -5.68
N ASP A 111 13.57 -3.93 -4.34
CA ASP A 111 12.65 -4.65 -3.46
C ASP A 111 11.19 -4.17 -3.62
N VAL A 112 11.00 -2.89 -3.97
CA VAL A 112 9.67 -2.34 -4.25
C VAL A 112 9.19 -2.69 -5.66
N ARG A 113 10.06 -2.57 -6.67
CA ARG A 113 9.70 -2.70 -8.09
C ARG A 113 9.62 -4.14 -8.58
N PHE A 114 10.22 -5.11 -7.89
CA PHE A 114 10.07 -6.48 -8.36
C PHE A 114 8.62 -6.96 -8.23
N LEU A 115 8.20 -7.77 -9.18
CA LEU A 115 6.80 -8.13 -9.35
C LEU A 115 6.38 -9.21 -8.34
N LYS A 116 5.39 -8.89 -7.52
CA LYS A 116 4.90 -9.71 -6.40
C LYS A 116 3.41 -10.03 -6.60
N GLN A 117 3.02 -11.25 -6.26
CA GLN A 117 1.61 -11.66 -6.23
C GLN A 117 1.29 -12.44 -4.95
N HIS A 118 0.04 -12.46 -4.55
CA HIS A 118 -0.45 -13.34 -3.50
C HIS A 118 -0.55 -14.79 -4.02
N ALA A 119 -0.49 -15.76 -3.11
CA ALA A 119 -0.66 -17.16 -3.46
C ALA A 119 -2.06 -17.46 -4.01
N ASP A 120 -3.07 -16.77 -3.46
CA ASP A 120 -4.46 -16.97 -3.85
C ASP A 120 -4.76 -16.28 -5.18
N SER A 121 -5.44 -17.01 -6.07
CA SER A 121 -6.01 -16.45 -7.29
C SER A 121 -7.35 -15.76 -7.00
N PHE A 122 -7.87 -14.99 -7.98
CA PHE A 122 -9.24 -14.49 -7.89
C PHE A 122 -10.32 -15.57 -8.03
N CYS A 123 -9.96 -16.74 -8.54
CA CYS A 123 -10.91 -17.84 -8.77
C CYS A 123 -11.56 -18.27 -7.47
N GLY A 124 -12.89 -18.21 -7.41
CA GLY A 124 -13.68 -18.66 -6.25
C GLY A 124 -14.04 -17.57 -5.23
N VAL A 125 -13.78 -16.31 -5.52
CA VAL A 125 -14.28 -15.20 -4.68
C VAL A 125 -15.79 -15.14 -4.81
N GLU A 126 -16.53 -15.41 -3.74
CA GLU A 126 -17.98 -15.25 -3.70
C GLU A 126 -18.35 -13.77 -3.85
N ILE A 127 -19.40 -13.52 -4.63
CA ILE A 127 -19.95 -12.18 -4.77
C ILE A 127 -20.62 -11.82 -3.45
N THR A 128 -20.02 -10.88 -2.73
CA THR A 128 -20.72 -10.21 -1.63
C THR A 128 -21.32 -8.90 -2.14
N PRO A 129 -22.54 -8.52 -1.73
CA PRO A 129 -23.20 -7.34 -2.25
C PRO A 129 -22.45 -6.03 -1.94
N ASN A 130 -21.51 -6.05 -1.00
CA ASN A 130 -20.78 -4.87 -0.56
C ASN A 130 -19.30 -5.18 -0.26
N GLY A 131 -18.44 -4.17 -0.43
CA GLY A 131 -17.10 -4.10 0.09
C GLY A 131 -16.01 -4.61 -0.84
N TRP A 132 -14.86 -4.88 -0.26
CA TRP A 132 -13.63 -5.22 -0.93
C TRP A 132 -13.71 -6.46 -1.83
N LEU A 133 -14.42 -7.52 -1.41
CA LEU A 133 -14.60 -8.74 -2.22
C LEU A 133 -15.39 -8.47 -3.50
N HIS A 134 -16.36 -7.54 -3.46
CA HIS A 134 -17.10 -7.14 -4.66
C HIS A 134 -16.22 -6.39 -5.66
N ASP A 135 -15.32 -5.53 -5.18
CA ASP A 135 -14.36 -4.86 -6.04
C ASP A 135 -13.37 -5.87 -6.66
N LYS A 136 -12.90 -6.86 -5.90
CA LYS A 136 -12.07 -7.94 -6.44
C LYS A 136 -12.78 -8.72 -7.54
N TRP A 137 -14.03 -9.10 -7.31
CA TRP A 137 -14.85 -9.80 -8.31
C TRP A 137 -15.04 -8.94 -9.58
N ARG A 138 -15.36 -7.64 -9.41
CA ARG A 138 -15.50 -6.71 -10.54
C ARG A 138 -14.17 -6.60 -11.30
N THR A 139 -13.07 -6.51 -10.61
CA THR A 139 -11.73 -6.45 -11.19
C THR A 139 -11.40 -7.71 -11.96
N ALA A 140 -11.65 -8.88 -11.39
CA ALA A 140 -11.44 -10.16 -12.07
C ALA A 140 -12.25 -10.28 -13.36
N ASN A 141 -13.51 -9.85 -13.36
CA ASN A 141 -14.35 -9.82 -14.56
C ASN A 141 -13.80 -8.85 -15.62
N ALA A 142 -13.41 -7.64 -15.23
CA ALA A 142 -12.85 -6.66 -16.16
C ALA A 142 -11.54 -7.15 -16.79
N LEU A 143 -10.68 -7.82 -16.03
CA LEU A 143 -9.46 -8.45 -16.54
C LEU A 143 -9.78 -9.60 -17.51
N ARG A 144 -10.70 -10.50 -17.15
CA ARG A 144 -11.13 -11.61 -18.00
C ARG A 144 -11.69 -11.11 -19.33
N ASP A 145 -12.60 -10.15 -19.28
CA ASP A 145 -13.27 -9.58 -20.46
C ASP A 145 -12.28 -8.82 -21.36
N GLY A 146 -11.20 -8.30 -20.80
CA GLY A 146 -10.08 -7.71 -21.52
C GLY A 146 -9.02 -8.70 -22.01
N GLY A 147 -9.15 -10.00 -21.71
CA GLY A 147 -8.16 -11.02 -22.08
C GLY A 147 -6.87 -11.00 -21.26
N TYR A 148 -6.89 -10.36 -20.08
CA TYR A 148 -5.73 -10.27 -19.17
C TYR A 148 -5.69 -11.40 -18.13
N PRO A 149 -4.51 -11.72 -17.59
CA PRO A 149 -4.40 -12.61 -16.44
C PRO A 149 -5.21 -12.09 -15.24
N GLN A 150 -5.61 -12.99 -14.35
CA GLN A 150 -6.37 -12.66 -13.15
C GLN A 150 -5.57 -12.99 -11.89
N ARG A 151 -4.34 -12.46 -11.78
CA ARG A 151 -3.47 -12.66 -10.64
C ARG A 151 -3.87 -11.74 -9.50
N ASN A 152 -3.75 -12.23 -8.26
CA ASN A 152 -3.99 -11.43 -7.06
C ASN A 152 -2.74 -10.64 -6.67
N MET A 153 -2.75 -9.32 -6.88
CA MET A 153 -1.63 -8.42 -6.59
C MET A 153 -1.76 -7.67 -5.26
N THR A 154 -2.86 -7.87 -4.53
CA THR A 154 -3.11 -7.20 -3.24
C THR A 154 -2.28 -7.83 -2.12
N THR A 155 -0.97 -7.69 -2.19
CA THR A 155 -0.02 -8.31 -1.26
C THR A 155 0.14 -7.54 0.06
N HIS A 156 -0.44 -6.35 0.21
CA HIS A 156 -0.17 -5.39 1.29
C HIS A 156 1.31 -5.04 1.45
N LEU A 157 2.07 -5.12 0.36
CA LEU A 157 3.46 -4.69 0.28
C LEU A 157 3.56 -3.40 -0.54
N PRO A 158 4.60 -2.58 -0.31
CA PRO A 158 4.84 -1.41 -1.15
C PRO A 158 4.92 -1.78 -2.63
N GLN A 159 4.31 -0.95 -3.48
CA GLN A 159 4.23 -1.18 -4.92
C GLN A 159 4.50 0.11 -5.69
N TRP A 160 5.23 0.00 -6.82
CA TRP A 160 5.54 1.12 -7.71
C TRP A 160 4.48 1.29 -8.80
N TYR A 161 4.10 2.54 -9.06
CA TYR A 161 3.21 2.93 -10.16
C TYR A 161 3.85 4.05 -10.99
N ASP A 162 3.88 3.89 -12.32
CA ASP A 162 4.17 4.96 -13.26
C ASP A 162 2.91 5.82 -13.44
N TRP A 163 3.02 7.15 -13.36
CA TRP A 163 1.85 8.03 -13.45
C TRP A 163 1.06 7.87 -14.74
N ASP A 164 1.75 7.84 -15.90
CA ASP A 164 1.08 7.73 -17.20
C ASP A 164 0.26 6.45 -17.31
N LYS A 165 0.82 5.33 -16.86
CA LYS A 165 0.13 4.04 -16.86
C LYS A 165 -1.03 4.00 -15.87
N TRP A 166 -0.82 4.61 -14.71
CA TRP A 166 -1.84 4.67 -13.67
C TRP A 166 -3.04 5.51 -14.13
N GLU A 167 -2.83 6.73 -14.67
CA GLU A 167 -3.91 7.56 -15.21
C GLU A 167 -4.64 6.88 -16.36
N ALA A 168 -3.93 6.24 -17.28
CA ALA A 168 -4.55 5.51 -18.38
C ALA A 168 -5.51 4.39 -17.91
N ILE A 169 -5.18 3.69 -16.82
CA ILE A 169 -6.07 2.70 -16.21
C ILE A 169 -7.27 3.39 -15.55
N VAL A 170 -7.02 4.44 -14.79
CA VAL A 170 -8.08 5.19 -14.10
C VAL A 170 -9.11 5.71 -15.10
N GLU A 171 -8.67 6.24 -16.25
CA GLU A 171 -9.57 6.70 -17.31
C GLU A 171 -10.28 5.54 -18.02
N ARG A 172 -9.53 4.51 -18.41
CA ARG A 172 -10.07 3.35 -19.15
C ARG A 172 -11.20 2.65 -18.41
N TYR A 173 -11.10 2.54 -17.09
CA TYR A 173 -12.05 1.83 -16.24
C TYR A 173 -12.96 2.76 -15.44
N ASP A 174 -12.95 4.06 -15.73
CA ASP A 174 -13.72 5.08 -15.01
C ASP A 174 -13.60 4.93 -13.47
N MET A 175 -12.36 4.72 -13.00
CA MET A 175 -12.11 4.41 -11.59
C MET A 175 -12.42 5.58 -10.64
N ALA A 176 -12.66 6.78 -11.14
CA ALA A 176 -13.20 7.88 -10.37
C ALA A 176 -14.67 7.64 -9.96
N ASN A 177 -15.38 6.82 -10.69
CA ASN A 177 -16.81 6.52 -10.48
C ASN A 177 -17.09 5.07 -10.11
N VAL A 178 -16.21 4.14 -10.48
CA VAL A 178 -16.35 2.70 -10.25
C VAL A 178 -15.12 2.19 -9.49
N SER A 179 -15.33 1.54 -8.36
CA SER A 179 -14.23 1.01 -7.56
C SER A 179 -13.72 -0.34 -8.10
N TYR A 180 -12.39 -0.45 -8.16
CA TYR A 180 -11.64 -1.66 -8.53
C TYR A 180 -10.43 -1.80 -7.61
N THR A 181 -9.87 -3.01 -7.51
CA THR A 181 -8.55 -3.20 -6.90
C THR A 181 -7.48 -2.69 -7.87
N ILE A 182 -6.87 -1.56 -7.52
CA ILE A 182 -5.93 -0.83 -8.39
C ILE A 182 -4.72 -1.71 -8.73
N GLU A 183 -4.17 -2.38 -7.74
CA GLU A 183 -3.02 -3.26 -7.88
C GLU A 183 -3.27 -4.35 -8.91
N ASP A 184 -4.43 -4.97 -8.82
CA ASP A 184 -4.80 -6.08 -9.69
C ASP A 184 -4.98 -5.62 -11.14
N LEU A 185 -5.64 -4.47 -11.39
CA LEU A 185 -5.75 -3.92 -12.74
C LEU A 185 -4.37 -3.55 -13.29
N TYR A 186 -3.61 -2.75 -12.55
CA TYR A 186 -2.34 -2.20 -13.02
C TYR A 186 -1.36 -3.30 -13.44
N TYR A 187 -1.10 -4.24 -12.54
CA TYR A 187 -0.04 -5.23 -12.78
C TYR A 187 -0.46 -6.31 -13.78
N ASN A 188 -1.72 -6.73 -13.83
CA ASN A 188 -2.18 -7.70 -14.82
C ASN A 188 -2.25 -7.10 -16.23
N ILE A 189 -2.55 -5.80 -16.37
CA ILE A 189 -2.64 -5.15 -17.68
C ILE A 189 -1.26 -4.81 -18.24
N TYR A 190 -0.36 -4.25 -17.41
CA TYR A 190 0.94 -3.79 -17.91
C TYR A 190 2.05 -4.85 -17.89
N TYR A 191 1.83 -5.93 -17.18
CA TYR A 191 2.83 -7.01 -17.08
C TYR A 191 2.21 -8.41 -17.30
N PRO A 192 1.39 -8.62 -18.38
CA PRO A 192 0.62 -9.85 -18.55
C PRO A 192 1.51 -11.09 -18.68
N ASP A 193 2.65 -10.96 -19.36
CA ASP A 193 3.57 -12.06 -19.68
C ASP A 193 4.74 -12.19 -18.70
N ARG A 194 4.75 -11.39 -17.61
CA ARG A 194 5.86 -11.44 -16.65
C ARG A 194 5.62 -12.49 -15.57
N VAL A 195 6.72 -13.05 -15.08
CA VAL A 195 6.69 -13.94 -13.90
C VAL A 195 6.67 -13.08 -12.64
N PHE A 196 5.80 -13.45 -11.73
CA PHE A 196 5.64 -12.79 -10.43
C PHE A 196 6.13 -13.70 -9.32
N PHE A 197 6.81 -13.10 -8.34
CA PHE A 197 7.18 -13.79 -7.12
C PHE A 197 5.94 -14.00 -6.25
N GLN A 198 5.70 -15.23 -5.87
CA GLN A 198 4.60 -15.57 -4.98
C GLN A 198 5.00 -15.31 -3.52
N VAL A 199 4.36 -14.31 -2.91
CA VAL A 199 4.62 -13.96 -1.51
C VAL A 199 4.06 -15.04 -0.59
N THR A 200 4.90 -15.54 0.30
CA THR A 200 4.58 -16.59 1.27
C THR A 200 5.05 -16.21 2.68
N GLU A 201 4.64 -16.93 3.68
CA GLU A 201 5.15 -16.71 5.05
C GLU A 201 6.62 -17.10 5.22
N SER A 202 7.16 -17.96 4.35
CA SER A 202 8.53 -18.47 4.44
C SER A 202 9.58 -17.55 3.84
N ASP A 203 9.20 -16.63 2.93
CA ASP A 203 10.15 -15.67 2.35
C ASP A 203 10.57 -14.58 3.37
N ASN A 204 11.46 -13.68 2.96
CA ASN A 204 11.93 -12.59 3.79
C ASN A 204 11.14 -11.29 3.65
N LEU A 205 10.08 -11.25 2.84
CA LEU A 205 9.39 -10.01 2.50
C LEU A 205 8.53 -9.50 3.65
N LYS A 206 7.45 -10.21 3.97
CA LYS A 206 6.52 -9.73 4.99
C LYS A 206 6.14 -10.77 6.03
N PHE A 207 5.68 -10.26 7.18
CA PHE A 207 4.90 -11.00 8.15
C PHE A 207 3.60 -10.26 8.42
N GLY A 208 2.47 -10.93 8.21
CA GLY A 208 1.14 -10.40 8.47
C GLY A 208 0.70 -10.68 9.91
N LEU A 209 0.29 -9.63 10.60
CA LEU A 209 -0.30 -9.70 11.93
C LEU A 209 -1.82 -9.54 11.78
N TYR A 210 -2.50 -10.66 11.60
CA TYR A 210 -3.95 -10.70 11.32
C TYR A 210 -4.76 -11.31 12.48
N GLU A 211 -4.10 -11.62 13.58
CA GLU A 211 -4.65 -12.21 14.81
C GLU A 211 -4.27 -11.36 16.01
N ASP A 212 -5.09 -11.36 17.07
CA ASP A 212 -4.90 -10.56 18.29
C ASP A 212 -3.97 -11.23 19.33
N ASN A 213 -3.64 -12.49 19.12
CA ASN A 213 -2.92 -13.33 20.09
C ASN A 213 -1.43 -13.52 19.79
N ILE A 214 -0.85 -12.76 18.84
CA ILE A 214 0.57 -12.90 18.49
C ILE A 214 1.44 -12.25 19.55
N PRO A 215 2.26 -13.03 20.30
CA PRO A 215 3.04 -12.50 21.40
C PRO A 215 4.22 -11.63 20.91
N ALA A 216 4.59 -10.62 21.70
CA ALA A 216 5.68 -9.68 21.40
C ALA A 216 7.01 -10.39 21.05
N GLU A 217 7.33 -11.51 21.72
CA GLU A 217 8.53 -12.29 21.42
C GLU A 217 8.52 -12.85 19.98
N ARG A 218 7.38 -13.37 19.51
CA ARG A 218 7.24 -13.85 18.14
C ARG A 218 7.42 -12.70 17.14
N ILE A 219 6.85 -11.52 17.43
CA ILE A 219 7.02 -10.33 16.59
C ILE A 219 8.50 -9.96 16.50
N ARG A 220 9.22 -9.83 17.63
CA ARG A 220 10.67 -9.53 17.64
C ARG A 220 11.49 -10.58 16.87
N LYS A 221 11.13 -11.86 16.98
CA LYS A 221 11.81 -12.93 16.25
C LYS A 221 11.63 -12.81 14.73
N VAL A 222 10.44 -12.52 14.26
CA VAL A 222 10.18 -12.39 12.81
C VAL A 222 10.76 -11.11 12.22
N MET A 223 10.79 -10.00 12.96
CA MET A 223 11.43 -8.75 12.55
C MET A 223 12.90 -8.93 12.13
N LYS A 224 13.62 -9.86 12.73
CA LYS A 224 15.03 -10.14 12.37
C LYS A 224 15.23 -10.70 10.95
N ARG A 225 14.16 -11.15 10.30
CA ARG A 225 14.21 -11.85 9.01
C ARG A 225 13.30 -11.26 7.93
N LYS A 226 12.37 -10.40 8.30
CA LYS A 226 11.39 -9.82 7.39
C LYS A 226 11.73 -8.36 7.10
N ILE A 227 11.49 -7.94 5.87
CA ILE A 227 11.65 -6.53 5.49
C ILE A 227 10.47 -5.71 6.04
N TRP A 228 9.25 -6.25 5.92
CA TRP A 228 8.04 -5.56 6.34
C TRP A 228 7.21 -6.36 7.33
N LEU A 229 6.56 -5.64 8.25
CA LEU A 229 5.40 -6.11 9.01
C LEU A 229 4.17 -5.41 8.47
N THR A 230 3.05 -6.11 8.43
CA THR A 230 1.73 -5.53 8.13
C THR A 230 0.72 -6.03 9.15
N ASN A 231 -0.30 -5.24 9.49
CA ASN A 231 -1.38 -5.70 10.36
C ASN A 231 -2.76 -5.50 9.72
N SER A 232 -3.73 -6.20 10.25
CA SER A 232 -5.15 -5.86 10.11
C SER A 232 -5.60 -5.06 11.35
N PRO A 233 -6.81 -4.51 11.35
CA PRO A 233 -7.37 -3.89 12.56
C PRO A 233 -7.34 -4.79 13.80
N ILE A 234 -7.55 -6.10 13.64
CA ILE A 234 -7.47 -7.08 14.75
C ILE A 234 -6.02 -7.28 15.19
N GLY A 235 -5.07 -7.23 14.28
CA GLY A 235 -3.65 -7.40 14.56
C GLY A 235 -2.96 -6.20 15.20
N TRP A 236 -3.64 -5.04 15.29
CA TRP A 236 -3.14 -3.90 16.05
C TRP A 236 -3.31 -4.13 17.55
N THR A 237 -2.31 -4.66 18.19
CA THR A 237 -2.31 -5.06 19.61
C THR A 237 -1.32 -4.25 20.43
N ASP A 238 -1.47 -4.28 21.75
CA ASP A 238 -0.48 -3.69 22.67
C ASP A 238 0.90 -4.33 22.51
N ALA A 239 0.96 -5.62 22.18
CA ALA A 239 2.20 -6.33 21.89
C ALA A 239 2.89 -5.73 20.66
N LEU A 240 2.18 -5.53 19.55
CA LEU A 240 2.71 -4.90 18.34
C LEU A 240 3.15 -3.46 18.61
N ASN A 241 2.28 -2.64 19.21
CA ASN A 241 2.58 -1.25 19.54
C ASN A 241 3.82 -1.13 20.44
N THR A 242 3.96 -2.00 21.44
CA THR A 242 5.12 -2.02 22.33
C THR A 242 6.40 -2.34 21.57
N VAL A 243 6.39 -3.39 20.74
CA VAL A 243 7.55 -3.80 19.95
C VAL A 243 7.98 -2.73 18.96
N LEU A 244 7.04 -2.12 18.21
CA LEU A 244 7.35 -1.06 17.26
C LEU A 244 7.86 0.21 17.96
N ARG A 245 7.29 0.56 19.11
CA ARG A 245 7.77 1.70 19.91
C ARG A 245 9.20 1.49 20.39
N GLU A 246 9.52 0.31 20.93
CA GLU A 246 10.87 -0.05 21.36
C GLU A 246 11.82 0.02 20.16
N TYR A 247 11.47 -0.58 19.05
CA TYR A 247 12.29 -0.64 17.86
C TYR A 247 12.60 0.74 17.27
N TYR A 248 11.59 1.58 17.13
CA TYR A 248 11.78 2.87 16.48
C TYR A 248 12.21 4.00 17.42
N PHE A 249 11.96 3.93 18.74
CA PHE A 249 12.13 5.10 19.60
C PHE A 249 12.98 4.88 20.85
N THR A 250 13.26 3.64 21.26
CA THR A 250 14.07 3.40 22.47
C THR A 250 15.48 2.89 22.18
N GLY A 251 15.80 2.55 20.91
CA GLY A 251 17.15 2.15 20.52
C GLY A 251 17.62 0.79 21.06
N THR A 252 16.75 0.00 21.64
CA THR A 252 17.03 -1.41 21.97
C THR A 252 17.04 -2.22 20.67
N LYS A 253 18.26 -2.37 20.11
CA LYS A 253 18.52 -3.27 18.98
C LYS A 253 18.55 -4.72 19.44
#